data_d282e3e4e056827316a1a57ba524ee65
#
_entry.id   d282e3e4e056827316a1a57ba524ee65
#
_cell.length_a   1.000
_cell.length_b   1.000
_cell.length_c   1.000
_cell.angle_alpha   90.00
_cell.angle_beta   90.00
_cell.angle_gamma   90.00
#
_symmetry.space_group_name_H-M   'P 1'
#
loop_
_entity.id
_entity.type
_entity.pdbx_description
1 polymer ?
#
loop_
_entity_poly.entity_id
_entity_poly.type
_entity_poly.pdbx_seq_one_letter_code
_entity_poly.pdbx_strand_id
1 'polypeptide(L)' 'MQVVVNGEGREVPEAVTVRGLIELLELTDGPVAVERNGEVVPRAEHPSTKLCAGDVIEVVHFVGGG' A
#
# COMPACT_ATOMS: atom_id res chain seq x y z
N MET A 1 -10.44 8.41 -4.84
CA MET A 1 -10.33 7.45 -5.96
C MET A 1 -10.41 6.01 -5.45
N GLN A 2 -10.78 5.10 -6.30
CA GLN A 2 -10.89 3.69 -5.96
C GLN A 2 -9.61 2.93 -6.31
N VAL A 3 -9.15 2.12 -5.37
CA VAL A 3 -8.08 1.15 -5.61
C VAL A 3 -8.53 -0.19 -5.05
N VAL A 4 -7.82 -1.25 -5.39
CA VAL A 4 -8.08 -2.59 -4.84
C VAL A 4 -6.91 -2.95 -3.95
N VAL A 5 -7.19 -3.28 -2.69
CA VAL A 5 -6.17 -3.65 -1.73
C VAL A 5 -6.47 -5.04 -1.19
N ASN A 6 -5.57 -5.98 -1.46
CA ASN A 6 -5.75 -7.38 -1.05
C ASN A 6 -7.11 -7.92 -1.47
N GLY A 7 -7.52 -7.63 -2.70
CA GLY A 7 -8.78 -8.11 -3.26
C GLY A 7 -10.02 -7.30 -2.88
N GLU A 8 -9.87 -6.26 -2.10
CA GLU A 8 -11.01 -5.44 -1.67
C GLU A 8 -10.93 -4.02 -2.22
N GLY A 9 -12.03 -3.54 -2.79
CA GLY A 9 -12.11 -2.15 -3.25
C GLY A 9 -12.06 -1.19 -2.08
N ARG A 10 -11.27 -0.13 -2.20
CA ARG A 10 -11.14 0.91 -1.17
C ARG A 10 -11.14 2.28 -1.79
N GLU A 11 -11.79 3.20 -1.10
CA GLU A 11 -11.75 4.61 -1.45
C GLU A 11 -10.56 5.25 -0.74
N VAL A 12 -9.70 5.92 -1.50
CA VAL A 12 -8.52 6.59 -0.95
C VAL A 12 -8.41 8.00 -1.52
N PRO A 13 -7.68 8.89 -0.83
CA PRO A 13 -7.49 10.25 -1.35
C PRO A 13 -6.76 10.25 -2.69
N GLU A 14 -7.04 11.25 -3.52
CA GLU A 14 -6.30 11.44 -4.77
C GLU A 14 -4.83 11.64 -4.48
N ALA A 15 -3.99 11.05 -5.32
CA ALA A 15 -2.54 11.16 -5.22
C ALA A 15 -1.93 10.62 -3.93
N VAL A 16 -2.67 9.75 -3.21
CA VAL A 16 -2.12 9.09 -2.03
C VAL A 16 -0.91 8.25 -2.43
N THR A 17 0.12 8.28 -1.60
CA THR A 17 1.31 7.46 -1.85
C THR A 17 1.15 6.08 -1.23
N VAL A 18 2.05 5.16 -1.58
CA VAL A 18 2.10 3.84 -0.95
C VAL A 18 2.23 4.00 0.57
N ARG A 19 3.12 4.90 1.01
CA ARG A 19 3.28 5.17 2.45
C ARG A 19 1.97 5.68 3.05
N GLY A 20 1.29 6.58 2.36
CA GLY A 20 -0.01 7.09 2.82
C GLY A 20 -1.05 5.99 2.94
N LEU A 21 -1.07 5.05 2.01
CA LEU A 21 -1.97 3.91 2.08
C LEU A 21 -1.66 3.05 3.31
N ILE A 22 -0.38 2.78 3.58
CA ILE A 22 0.03 2.00 4.74
C ILE A 22 -0.47 2.67 6.03
N GLU A 23 -0.39 3.99 6.09
CA GLU A 23 -0.87 4.75 7.25
C GLU A 23 -2.38 4.64 7.39
N LEU A 24 -3.12 4.72 6.27
CA LEU A 24 -4.57 4.57 6.29
C LEU A 24 -4.99 3.18 6.77
N LEU A 25 -4.21 2.16 6.46
CA LEU A 25 -4.47 0.79 6.88
C LEU A 25 -3.99 0.53 8.30
N GLU A 26 -3.35 1.50 8.93
CA GLU A 26 -2.81 1.39 10.28
C GLU A 26 -1.79 0.26 10.41
N LEU A 27 -0.97 0.08 9.39
CA LEU A 27 0.04 -0.98 9.34
C LEU A 27 1.45 -0.42 9.54
N THR A 28 1.58 0.59 10.38
CA THR A 28 2.88 1.24 10.61
C THR A 28 3.75 0.54 11.65
N ASP A 29 3.21 -0.46 12.34
CA ASP A 29 3.96 -1.23 13.34
C ASP A 29 4.63 -2.42 12.69
N GLY A 30 5.85 -2.25 12.27
CA GLY A 30 6.62 -3.32 11.68
C GLY A 30 6.74 -3.22 10.16
N PRO A 31 7.50 -4.13 9.56
CA PRO A 31 7.77 -4.06 8.12
C PRO A 31 6.56 -4.47 7.29
N VAL A 32 6.43 -3.82 6.14
CA VAL A 32 5.34 -4.05 5.20
C VAL A 32 5.94 -4.23 3.81
N ALA A 33 5.52 -5.26 3.11
CA ALA A 33 5.87 -5.46 1.71
C ALA A 33 4.67 -5.07 0.86
N VAL A 34 4.92 -4.35 -0.23
CA VAL A 34 3.86 -3.85 -1.09
C VAL A 34 4.17 -4.20 -2.55
N GLU A 35 3.16 -4.73 -3.25
CA GLU A 35 3.20 -4.87 -4.70
C GLU A 35 2.11 -3.98 -5.28
N ARG A 36 2.43 -3.35 -6.39
CA ARG A 36 1.48 -2.51 -7.12
C ARG A 36 1.39 -3.05 -8.54
N ASN A 37 0.21 -3.50 -8.93
CA ASN A 37 -0.03 -4.09 -10.25
C ASN A 37 0.97 -5.19 -10.59
N GLY A 38 1.27 -6.04 -9.59
CA GLY A 38 2.17 -7.18 -9.76
C GLY A 38 3.66 -6.87 -9.60
N GLU A 39 4.02 -5.62 -9.34
CA GLU A 39 5.42 -5.23 -9.18
C GLU A 39 5.71 -4.79 -7.75
N VAL A 40 6.81 -5.27 -7.20
CA VAL A 40 7.24 -4.88 -5.87
C VAL A 40 7.60 -3.40 -5.85
N VAL A 41 7.08 -2.69 -4.86
CA VAL A 41 7.47 -1.30 -4.61
C VAL A 41 8.54 -1.32 -3.53
N PRO A 42 9.78 -0.96 -3.85
CA PRO A 42 10.85 -0.94 -2.84
C PRO A 42 10.49 -0.02 -1.68
N ARG A 43 10.88 -0.42 -0.49
CA ARG A 43 10.54 0.32 0.73
C ARG A 43 10.95 1.79 0.64
N ALA A 44 12.11 2.06 0.07
CA ALA A 44 12.61 3.43 -0.06
C ALA A 44 11.72 4.29 -0.95
N GLU A 45 10.90 3.67 -1.80
CA GLU A 45 10.03 4.39 -2.73
C GLU A 45 8.59 4.53 -2.22
N HIS A 46 8.26 3.94 -1.08
CA HIS A 46 6.90 4.05 -0.53
C HIS A 46 6.43 5.50 -0.39
N PRO A 47 7.26 6.43 0.10
CA PRO A 47 6.80 7.82 0.26
C PRO A 47 6.65 8.58 -1.05
N SER A 48 7.26 8.10 -2.12
CA SER A 48 7.24 8.83 -3.40
C SER A 48 6.39 8.17 -4.48
N THR A 49 5.92 6.96 -4.27
CA THR A 49 5.09 6.25 -5.26
C THR A 49 3.63 6.61 -5.07
N LYS A 50 3.10 7.42 -5.99
CA LYS A 50 1.68 7.81 -5.96
C LYS A 50 0.83 6.74 -6.62
N LEU A 51 -0.30 6.44 -6.00
CA LEU A 51 -1.26 5.49 -6.55
C LEU A 51 -2.15 6.17 -7.58
N CYS A 52 -2.69 5.36 -8.48
CA CYS A 52 -3.64 5.80 -9.49
C CYS A 52 -4.95 5.05 -9.33
N ALA A 53 -6.04 5.64 -9.81
CA ALA A 53 -7.34 4.99 -9.76
C ALA A 53 -7.26 3.64 -10.47
N GLY A 54 -7.84 2.63 -9.84
CA GLY A 54 -7.84 1.27 -10.39
C GLY A 54 -6.61 0.45 -10.10
N ASP A 55 -5.61 1.01 -9.42
CA ASP A 55 -4.42 0.23 -9.05
C ASP A 55 -4.80 -0.96 -8.18
N VAL A 56 -4.11 -2.07 -8.41
CA VAL A 56 -4.28 -3.31 -7.63
C VAL A 56 -3.06 -3.44 -6.73
N ILE A 57 -3.31 -3.37 -5.44
CA ILE A 57 -2.25 -3.35 -4.42
C ILE A 57 -2.33 -4.60 -3.56
N GLU A 58 -1.18 -5.24 -3.37
CA GLU A 58 -1.06 -6.34 -2.41
C GLU A 58 -0.17 -5.86 -1.27
N VAL A 59 -0.65 -5.99 -0.05
CA VAL A 59 0.09 -5.56 1.13
C VAL A 59 0.25 -6.73 2.09
N VAL A 60 1.49 -7.00 2.48
CA VAL A 60 1.78 -8.04 3.47
C VAL A 60 2.42 -7.36 4.67
N HIS A 61 1.79 -7.49 5.81
CA HIS A 61 2.29 -6.92 7.06
C HIS A 61 2.94 -8.02 7.88
N PHE A 62 4.22 -7.86 8.13
CA PHE A 62 4.96 -8.84 8.92
C PHE A 62 4.82 -8.48 10.39
N VAL A 63 3.99 -9.26 11.09
CA VAL A 63 3.82 -9.09 12.51
C VAL A 63 5.06 -9.68 13.17
N GLY A 64 5.84 -8.85 13.80
CA GLY A 64 7.04 -9.28 14.45
C GLY A 64 6.72 -10.25 15.58
N GLY A 65 6.83 -11.51 15.27
CA GLY A 65 6.62 -12.52 16.27
C GLY A 65 7.94 -12.91 16.87
N GLY A 66 8.40 -12.36 17.74
CA GLY A 66 9.51 -12.77 18.54
C GLY A 66 10.61 -13.58 17.89
#